data_85f9938ed17cdc5a8a17062833fc7c11
#
_entry.id   85f9938ed17cdc5a8a17062833fc7c11
#
_cell.length_a   1.000
_cell.length_b   1.000
_cell.length_c   1.000
_cell.angle_alpha   90.00
_cell.angle_beta   90.00
_cell.angle_gamma   90.00
#
_symmetry.space_group_name_H-M   'P 1'
#
loop_
_entity.id
_entity.type
_entity.pdbx_description
1 polymer ?
#
loop_
_entity_poly.entity_id
_entity_poly.type
_entity_poly.pdbx_seq_one_letter_code
_entity_poly.pdbx_strand_id
1 'polypeptide(L)'
;MRDTTKYNNHRCLLLNADFSPLRIISWQRAIVWSLRYETNTEYSIEILAHYNSDFIKCSGGRMHPIPAVAKTSHYFDVYKRNINFSRKNIFIRDNFTCQYCGIKYHYSKLTYDHVIPKSKWNHSGSSTCWKNIVTACCRCNRKKGNKTPEEAGMTLLNIPQIPQYNHKYLPWFNVLSNIEYNLAWKDFLHKDYLPQ
;
A
#
# COMPACT_ATOMS: atom_id res chain seq x y z
N MET A 1 -9.51 -9.74 33.79
CA MET A 1 -9.57 -9.26 32.40
C MET A 1 -8.16 -8.91 31.97
N ARG A 2 -7.69 -9.44 30.88
CA ARG A 2 -6.29 -9.32 30.41
C ARG A 2 -6.15 -8.02 29.65
N ASP A 3 -5.20 -7.19 30.05
CA ASP A 3 -4.92 -5.93 29.36
C ASP A 3 -4.18 -6.21 28.05
N THR A 4 -4.94 -6.61 27.01
CA THR A 4 -4.43 -6.74 25.64
C THR A 4 -4.40 -5.40 24.91
N THR A 5 -4.88 -4.33 25.54
CA THR A 5 -4.99 -3.00 24.93
C THR A 5 -3.62 -2.39 24.62
N LYS A 6 -2.62 -2.70 25.44
CA LYS A 6 -1.23 -2.23 25.27
C LYS A 6 -0.63 -2.61 23.90
N TYR A 7 -1.04 -3.76 23.33
CA TYR A 7 -0.45 -4.30 22.10
C TYR A 7 -1.38 -4.22 20.88
N ASN A 8 -2.49 -3.50 20.97
CA ASN A 8 -3.46 -3.38 19.87
C ASN A 8 -2.86 -2.76 18.58
N ASN A 9 -1.81 -1.98 18.71
CA ASN A 9 -1.13 -1.32 17.59
C ASN A 9 0.00 -2.15 16.98
N HIS A 10 0.39 -3.27 17.61
CA HIS A 10 1.44 -4.13 17.05
C HIS A 10 0.95 -4.80 15.76
N ARG A 11 1.79 -4.81 14.75
CA ARG A 11 1.53 -5.40 13.44
C ARG A 11 2.63 -6.39 13.10
N CYS A 12 2.30 -7.42 12.36
CA CYS A 12 3.25 -8.38 11.85
C CYS A 12 3.42 -8.17 10.34
N LEU A 13 4.67 -8.02 9.90
CA LEU A 13 5.01 -8.01 8.49
C LEU A 13 4.94 -9.44 7.96
N LEU A 14 4.05 -9.69 7.02
CA LEU A 14 3.97 -10.98 6.34
C LEU A 14 4.76 -10.91 5.04
N LEU A 15 5.74 -11.78 4.93
CA LEU A 15 6.54 -11.98 3.73
C LEU A 15 6.01 -13.15 2.91
N ASN A 16 6.25 -13.11 1.63
CA ASN A 16 6.06 -14.22 0.71
C ASN A 16 7.17 -15.28 0.90
N ALA A 17 7.04 -16.45 0.29
CA ALA A 17 8.05 -17.51 0.36
C ALA A 17 9.42 -17.09 -0.19
N ASP A 18 9.47 -16.11 -1.10
CA ASP A 18 10.68 -15.49 -1.64
C ASP A 18 11.20 -14.29 -0.82
N PHE A 19 10.70 -14.10 0.39
CA PHE A 19 10.97 -12.97 1.28
C PHE A 19 10.49 -11.60 0.75
N SER A 20 9.81 -11.53 -0.36
CA SER A 20 9.18 -10.29 -0.79
C SER A 20 8.03 -9.91 0.15
N PRO A 21 7.88 -8.61 0.48
CA PRO A 21 6.81 -8.18 1.36
C PRO A 21 5.43 -8.41 0.74
N LEU A 22 4.54 -9.10 1.46
CA LEU A 22 3.22 -9.48 0.98
C LEU A 22 2.11 -8.59 1.53
N ARG A 23 2.08 -8.41 2.85
CA ARG A 23 1.09 -7.57 3.55
C ARG A 23 1.43 -7.36 5.02
N ILE A 24 0.74 -6.43 5.67
CA ILE A 24 0.76 -6.29 7.13
C ILE A 24 -0.51 -6.94 7.70
N ILE A 25 -0.34 -7.74 8.74
CA ILE A 25 -1.44 -8.39 9.47
C ILE A 25 -1.37 -8.04 10.96
N SER A 26 -2.42 -8.32 11.72
CA SER A 26 -2.36 -8.22 13.17
C SER A 26 -1.51 -9.35 13.75
N TRP A 27 -0.83 -9.13 14.85
CA TRP A 27 -0.05 -10.14 15.54
C TRP A 27 -0.88 -11.35 15.98
N GLN A 28 -2.16 -11.13 16.36
CA GLN A 28 -3.07 -12.21 16.71
C GLN A 28 -3.32 -13.15 15.52
N ARG A 29 -3.50 -12.57 14.32
CA ARG A 29 -3.66 -13.35 13.10
C ARG A 29 -2.40 -14.12 12.76
N ALA A 30 -1.22 -13.52 12.98
CA ALA A 30 0.05 -14.22 12.78
C ALA A 30 0.16 -15.45 13.69
N ILE A 31 -0.17 -15.34 14.98
CA ILE A 31 -0.19 -16.49 15.90
C ILE A 31 -1.16 -17.56 15.42
N VAL A 32 -2.41 -17.19 15.09
CA VAL A 32 -3.40 -18.18 14.63
C VAL A 32 -2.93 -18.91 13.37
N TRP A 33 -2.29 -18.23 12.45
CA TRP A 33 -1.81 -18.83 11.21
C TRP A 33 -0.56 -19.67 11.42
N SER A 34 0.34 -19.30 12.34
CA SER A 34 1.51 -20.11 12.66
C SER A 34 1.14 -21.45 13.31
N LEU A 35 0.09 -21.49 14.13
CA LEU A 35 -0.40 -22.73 14.72
C LEU A 35 -1.01 -23.71 13.70
N ARG A 36 -1.39 -23.22 12.52
CA ARG A 36 -1.87 -24.05 11.40
C ARG A 36 -0.73 -24.68 10.60
N TYR A 37 0.51 -24.30 10.87
CA TYR A 37 1.69 -24.87 10.19
C TYR A 37 1.74 -26.40 10.30
N GLU A 38 1.37 -26.95 11.46
CA GLU A 38 1.34 -28.38 11.72
C GLU A 38 0.33 -29.14 10.84
N THR A 39 -0.68 -28.45 10.28
CA THR A 39 -1.73 -29.05 9.45
C THR A 39 -1.42 -28.98 7.95
N ASN A 40 -0.23 -28.52 7.55
CA ASN A 40 0.22 -28.42 6.15
C ASN A 40 -0.79 -27.74 5.20
N THR A 41 -1.46 -26.70 5.67
CA THR A 41 -2.45 -25.97 4.88
C THR A 41 -1.78 -24.85 4.09
N GLU A 42 -2.38 -24.49 2.95
CA GLU A 42 -1.97 -23.39 2.05
C GLU A 42 -1.78 -22.02 2.76
N TYR A 43 -2.32 -21.89 3.96
CA TYR A 43 -2.28 -20.65 4.76
C TYR A 43 -1.35 -20.72 5.97
N SER A 44 -0.47 -21.74 6.04
CA SER A 44 0.51 -21.82 7.12
C SER A 44 1.59 -20.76 6.96
N ILE A 45 2.06 -20.22 8.09
CA ILE A 45 3.15 -19.24 8.13
C ILE A 45 4.19 -19.62 9.18
N GLU A 46 5.44 -19.29 8.91
CA GLU A 46 6.57 -19.41 9.83
C GLU A 46 6.86 -18.04 10.46
N ILE A 47 7.04 -17.97 11.78
CA ILE A 47 7.44 -16.74 12.47
C ILE A 47 8.96 -16.60 12.38
N LEU A 48 9.42 -15.51 11.77
CA LEU A 48 10.85 -15.22 11.58
C LEU A 48 11.42 -14.32 12.67
N ALA A 49 10.64 -13.39 13.19
CA ALA A 49 11.06 -12.44 14.21
C ALA A 49 9.92 -12.06 15.14
N HIS A 50 10.28 -11.68 16.36
CA HIS A 50 9.38 -11.21 17.39
C HIS A 50 9.77 -9.79 17.83
N TYR A 51 8.86 -9.12 18.53
CA TYR A 51 9.18 -7.88 19.24
C TYR A 51 10.02 -8.20 20.46
N ASN A 52 11.15 -7.53 20.66
CA ASN A 52 12.18 -7.93 21.62
C ASN A 52 11.74 -7.93 23.10
N SER A 53 10.75 -7.13 23.48
CA SER A 53 10.34 -6.96 24.87
C SER A 53 8.86 -7.22 25.14
N ASP A 54 8.11 -7.63 24.10
CA ASP A 54 6.65 -7.70 24.20
C ASP A 54 6.15 -9.13 24.18
N PHE A 55 5.48 -9.51 25.28
CA PHE A 55 4.96 -10.85 25.50
C PHE A 55 3.49 -10.81 25.88
N ILE A 56 2.75 -11.82 25.44
CA ILE A 56 1.37 -12.06 25.87
C ILE A 56 1.35 -13.27 26.83
N LYS A 57 0.53 -13.16 27.87
CA LYS A 57 0.28 -14.27 28.77
C LYS A 57 -0.91 -15.10 28.26
N CYS A 58 -0.67 -16.35 27.95
CA CYS A 58 -1.69 -17.31 27.50
C CYS A 58 -2.37 -18.02 28.68
N SER A 59 -3.41 -18.81 28.37
CA SER A 59 -4.03 -19.74 29.33
C SER A 59 -2.96 -20.72 29.82
N GLY A 60 -2.90 -20.93 31.14
CA GLY A 60 -1.84 -21.77 31.73
C GLY A 60 -0.55 -21.02 32.10
N GLY A 61 -0.54 -19.68 32.02
CA GLY A 61 0.58 -18.84 32.51
C GLY A 61 1.78 -18.72 31.57
N ARG A 62 1.79 -19.41 30.45
CA ARG A 62 2.89 -19.33 29.48
C ARG A 62 2.96 -17.94 28.84
N MET A 63 4.19 -17.44 28.66
CA MET A 63 4.46 -16.20 27.95
C MET A 63 4.82 -16.52 26.49
N HIS A 64 4.12 -15.87 25.55
CA HIS A 64 4.45 -15.96 24.14
C HIS A 64 4.93 -14.61 23.63
N PRO A 65 6.07 -14.57 22.93
CA PRO A 65 6.54 -13.34 22.32
C PRO A 65 5.59 -12.92 21.18
N ILE A 66 5.42 -11.61 20.99
CA ILE A 66 4.54 -11.07 19.94
C ILE A 66 5.24 -11.14 18.59
N PRO A 67 4.66 -11.79 17.57
CA PRO A 67 5.25 -11.88 16.24
C PRO A 67 5.40 -10.51 15.59
N ALA A 68 6.57 -10.21 15.07
CA ALA A 68 6.88 -9.00 14.31
C ALA A 68 6.99 -9.26 12.81
N VAL A 69 7.58 -10.40 12.42
CA VAL A 69 7.75 -10.81 11.02
C VAL A 69 7.41 -12.28 10.87
N ALA A 70 6.67 -12.59 9.82
CA ALA A 70 6.32 -13.95 9.44
C ALA A 70 6.46 -14.14 7.92
N LYS A 71 6.63 -15.38 7.48
CA LYS A 71 6.76 -15.77 6.08
C LYS A 71 5.75 -16.85 5.73
N THR A 72 5.17 -16.78 4.54
CA THR A 72 4.28 -17.84 4.03
C THR A 72 5.08 -19.05 3.57
N SER A 73 4.51 -20.25 3.73
CA SER A 73 5.12 -21.51 3.25
C SER A 73 5.04 -21.63 1.73
N HIS A 74 4.02 -21.03 1.11
CA HIS A 74 3.79 -21.04 -0.33
C HIS A 74 4.03 -19.67 -0.95
N TYR A 75 4.47 -19.66 -2.19
CA TYR A 75 4.63 -18.44 -2.97
C TYR A 75 3.29 -17.97 -3.52
N PHE A 76 2.96 -16.71 -3.25
CA PHE A 76 1.80 -16.02 -3.79
C PHE A 76 2.25 -15.03 -4.88
N ASP A 77 1.82 -15.26 -6.10
CA ASP A 77 2.09 -14.32 -7.19
C ASP A 77 1.21 -13.06 -7.05
N VAL A 78 1.78 -12.06 -6.41
CA VAL A 78 1.10 -10.76 -6.21
C VAL A 78 1.13 -9.89 -7.46
N TYR A 79 2.03 -10.17 -8.39
CA TYR A 79 2.21 -9.37 -9.61
C TYR A 79 1.12 -9.63 -10.66
N LYS A 80 0.42 -10.77 -10.57
CA LYS A 80 -0.77 -11.07 -11.40
C LYS A 80 -2.02 -10.30 -10.97
N ARG A 81 -1.98 -9.56 -9.88
CA ARG A 81 -3.16 -8.80 -9.40
C ARG A 81 -3.35 -7.54 -10.22
N ASN A 82 -4.57 -7.33 -10.69
CA ASN A 82 -4.95 -6.04 -11.25
C ASN A 82 -4.97 -4.99 -10.15
N ILE A 83 -4.38 -3.83 -10.44
CA ILE A 83 -4.41 -2.70 -9.53
C ILE A 83 -5.80 -2.08 -9.57
N ASN A 84 -6.51 -2.08 -8.43
CA ASN A 84 -7.81 -1.45 -8.34
C ASN A 84 -7.71 0.05 -8.63
N PHE A 85 -8.62 0.55 -9.46
CA PHE A 85 -8.73 1.97 -9.70
C PHE A 85 -9.16 2.68 -8.41
N SER A 86 -8.33 3.58 -7.91
CA SER A 86 -8.60 4.36 -6.71
C SER A 86 -7.80 5.67 -6.72
N ARG A 87 -8.30 6.68 -6.00
CA ARG A 87 -7.59 7.96 -5.82
C ARG A 87 -6.17 7.78 -5.30
N LYS A 88 -5.99 6.90 -4.32
CA LYS A 88 -4.68 6.57 -3.76
C LYS A 88 -3.73 6.00 -4.83
N ASN A 89 -4.21 5.03 -5.61
CA ASN A 89 -3.39 4.36 -6.61
C ASN A 89 -3.06 5.27 -7.80
N ILE A 90 -3.92 6.24 -8.13
CA ILE A 90 -3.59 7.32 -9.09
C ILE A 90 -2.42 8.15 -8.57
N PHE A 91 -2.46 8.57 -7.30
CA PHE A 91 -1.36 9.36 -6.72
C PHE A 91 -0.06 8.58 -6.64
N ILE A 92 -0.12 7.29 -6.33
CA ILE A 92 1.06 6.39 -6.35
C ILE A 92 1.63 6.28 -7.75
N ARG A 93 0.80 6.06 -8.79
CA ARG A 93 1.22 6.00 -10.19
C ARG A 93 1.99 7.24 -10.60
N ASP A 94 1.47 8.40 -10.22
CA ASP A 94 2.01 9.71 -10.60
C ASP A 94 3.06 10.23 -9.59
N ASN A 95 3.54 9.37 -8.67
CA ASN A 95 4.54 9.69 -7.65
C ASN A 95 4.19 10.94 -6.83
N PHE A 96 2.90 11.13 -6.48
CA PHE A 96 2.39 12.31 -5.76
C PHE A 96 2.73 13.65 -6.43
N THR A 97 2.91 13.63 -7.75
CA THR A 97 3.34 14.77 -8.56
C THR A 97 2.17 15.28 -9.41
N CYS A 98 1.93 16.57 -9.39
CA CYS A 98 0.95 17.21 -10.27
C CYS A 98 1.39 17.04 -11.73
N GLN A 99 0.57 16.42 -12.57
CA GLN A 99 0.89 16.12 -13.96
C GLN A 99 0.82 17.35 -14.89
N TYR A 100 0.49 18.52 -14.34
CA TYR A 100 0.46 19.79 -15.08
C TYR A 100 1.64 20.73 -14.73
N CYS A 101 2.01 20.84 -13.46
CA CYS A 101 3.10 21.73 -13.05
C CYS A 101 4.37 21.00 -12.61
N GLY A 102 4.38 19.68 -12.52
CA GLY A 102 5.55 18.90 -12.14
C GLY A 102 5.94 18.98 -10.66
N ILE A 103 5.17 19.67 -9.83
CA ILE A 103 5.49 19.83 -8.41
C ILE A 103 4.92 18.66 -7.62
N LYS A 104 5.75 18.08 -6.75
CA LYS A 104 5.35 17.04 -5.79
C LYS A 104 4.68 17.69 -4.59
N TYR A 105 3.57 17.12 -4.15
CA TYR A 105 2.80 17.63 -3.02
C TYR A 105 2.49 16.52 -2.01
N HIS A 106 2.27 16.95 -0.77
CA HIS A 106 1.67 16.06 0.23
C HIS A 106 0.27 15.62 -0.22
N TYR A 107 -0.10 14.40 0.10
CA TYR A 107 -1.37 13.76 -0.27
C TYR A 107 -2.60 14.67 -0.07
N SER A 108 -2.66 15.42 1.04
CA SER A 108 -3.80 16.29 1.37
C SER A 108 -4.00 17.47 0.41
N LYS A 109 -2.95 17.87 -0.33
CA LYS A 109 -2.97 18.98 -1.29
C LYS A 109 -3.19 18.53 -2.74
N LEU A 110 -3.36 17.22 -2.93
CA LEU A 110 -3.59 16.62 -4.25
C LEU A 110 -5.06 16.30 -4.47
N THR A 111 -5.47 16.41 -5.71
CA THR A 111 -6.73 15.93 -6.27
C THR A 111 -6.45 15.13 -7.52
N TYR A 112 -7.43 14.42 -8.04
CA TYR A 112 -7.38 13.88 -9.39
C TYR A 112 -8.21 14.73 -10.34
N ASP A 113 -7.81 14.72 -11.60
CA ASP A 113 -8.47 15.47 -12.67
C ASP A 113 -8.71 14.58 -13.89
N HIS A 114 -9.81 14.85 -14.60
CA HIS A 114 -10.10 14.23 -15.89
C HIS A 114 -9.34 14.97 -16.98
N VAL A 115 -8.41 14.34 -17.66
CA VAL A 115 -7.68 14.94 -18.80
C VAL A 115 -8.67 15.43 -19.83
N ILE A 116 -9.54 14.56 -20.33
CA ILE A 116 -10.72 14.92 -21.12
C ILE A 116 -11.89 15.08 -20.15
N PRO A 117 -12.50 16.27 -20.03
CA PRO A 117 -13.64 16.50 -19.15
C PRO A 117 -14.78 15.52 -19.39
N LYS A 118 -15.53 15.19 -18.33
CA LYS A 118 -16.69 14.28 -18.42
C LYS A 118 -17.69 14.71 -19.49
N SER A 119 -17.92 16.01 -19.60
CA SER A 119 -18.84 16.60 -20.58
C SER A 119 -18.39 16.46 -22.04
N LYS A 120 -17.10 16.19 -22.26
CA LYS A 120 -16.49 16.05 -23.60
C LYS A 120 -16.07 14.60 -23.87
N TRP A 121 -16.37 13.67 -22.95
CA TRP A 121 -16.00 12.28 -23.11
C TRP A 121 -16.87 11.59 -24.16
N ASN A 122 -16.26 11.23 -25.28
CA ASN A 122 -16.91 10.58 -26.42
C ASN A 122 -16.39 9.17 -26.69
N HIS A 123 -15.62 8.58 -25.77
CA HIS A 123 -15.09 7.23 -25.89
C HIS A 123 -16.01 6.22 -25.19
N SER A 124 -15.91 4.96 -25.59
CA SER A 124 -16.62 3.86 -24.94
C SER A 124 -16.19 3.70 -23.49
N GLY A 125 -17.13 3.42 -22.59
CA GLY A 125 -16.89 3.20 -21.18
C GLY A 125 -16.82 4.47 -20.33
N SER A 126 -16.41 4.31 -19.08
CA SER A 126 -16.38 5.40 -18.11
C SER A 126 -15.26 6.41 -18.39
N SER A 127 -15.58 7.71 -18.31
CA SER A 127 -14.57 8.77 -18.31
C SER A 127 -13.64 8.71 -17.09
N THR A 128 -14.08 8.05 -16.01
CA THR A 128 -13.29 7.86 -14.79
C THR A 128 -12.53 6.53 -14.88
N CYS A 129 -11.41 6.55 -15.59
CA CYS A 129 -10.58 5.38 -15.86
C CYS A 129 -9.09 5.73 -15.83
N TRP A 130 -8.23 4.71 -15.78
CA TRP A 130 -6.78 4.87 -15.73
C TRP A 130 -6.21 5.75 -16.84
N LYS A 131 -6.77 5.67 -18.04
CA LYS A 131 -6.28 6.37 -19.23
C LYS A 131 -6.77 7.82 -19.34
N ASN A 132 -7.66 8.25 -18.43
CA ASN A 132 -8.20 9.61 -18.45
C ASN A 132 -8.05 10.37 -17.13
N ILE A 133 -7.56 9.75 -16.08
CA ILE A 133 -7.39 10.40 -14.78
C ILE A 133 -5.92 10.61 -14.46
N VAL A 134 -5.58 11.81 -14.00
CA VAL A 134 -4.22 12.17 -13.55
C VAL A 134 -4.24 12.85 -12.19
N THR A 135 -3.09 12.80 -11.50
CA THR A 135 -2.87 13.58 -10.29
C THR A 135 -2.71 15.05 -10.63
N ALA A 136 -3.43 15.92 -9.93
CA ALA A 136 -3.33 17.37 -10.08
C ALA A 136 -3.29 18.06 -8.71
N CYS A 137 -2.60 19.19 -8.59
CA CYS A 137 -2.78 20.08 -7.46
C CYS A 137 -4.08 20.90 -7.63
N CYS A 138 -4.65 21.36 -6.53
CA CYS A 138 -5.92 22.12 -6.57
C CYS A 138 -5.83 23.37 -7.45
N ARG A 139 -4.67 24.01 -7.53
CA ARG A 139 -4.43 25.21 -8.37
C ARG A 139 -4.54 24.86 -9.86
N CYS A 140 -3.81 23.84 -10.31
CA CYS A 140 -3.82 23.43 -11.72
C CYS A 140 -5.17 22.86 -12.13
N ASN A 141 -5.79 22.03 -11.29
CA ASN A 141 -7.12 21.49 -11.56
C ASN A 141 -8.17 22.61 -11.74
N ARG A 142 -8.13 23.61 -10.87
CA ARG A 142 -9.02 24.77 -10.96
C ARG A 142 -8.76 25.61 -12.21
N LYS A 143 -7.48 25.84 -12.58
CA LYS A 143 -7.09 26.55 -13.82
C LYS A 143 -7.59 25.83 -15.07
N LYS A 144 -7.48 24.50 -15.11
CA LYS A 144 -7.94 23.69 -16.22
C LYS A 144 -9.47 23.70 -16.35
N GLY A 145 -10.18 23.53 -15.23
CA GLY A 145 -11.65 23.52 -15.23
C GLY A 145 -12.23 22.47 -16.20
N ASN A 146 -13.29 22.85 -16.92
CA ASN A 146 -13.97 21.98 -17.89
C ASN A 146 -13.37 22.07 -19.31
N LYS A 147 -12.05 22.21 -19.39
CA LYS A 147 -11.29 22.30 -20.65
C LYS A 147 -10.35 21.12 -20.76
N THR A 148 -9.94 20.75 -21.98
CA THR A 148 -8.80 19.85 -22.17
C THR A 148 -7.50 20.59 -21.79
N PRO A 149 -6.38 19.89 -21.56
CA PRO A 149 -5.10 20.55 -21.30
C PRO A 149 -4.75 21.58 -22.38
N GLU A 150 -4.92 21.23 -23.66
CA GLU A 150 -4.63 22.06 -24.81
C GLU A 150 -5.50 23.33 -24.80
N GLU A 151 -6.80 23.20 -24.58
CA GLU A 151 -7.74 24.33 -24.49
C GLU A 151 -7.43 25.25 -23.30
N ALA A 152 -6.83 24.71 -22.24
CA ALA A 152 -6.42 25.45 -21.05
C ALA A 152 -5.00 26.06 -21.17
N GLY A 153 -4.32 25.85 -22.30
CA GLY A 153 -2.91 26.23 -22.48
C GLY A 153 -1.98 25.54 -21.48
N MET A 154 -2.26 24.26 -21.19
CA MET A 154 -1.51 23.46 -20.21
C MET A 154 -0.94 22.23 -20.89
N THR A 155 0.28 21.87 -20.50
CA THR A 155 0.95 20.64 -20.97
C THR A 155 0.78 19.53 -19.95
N LEU A 156 0.46 18.34 -20.41
CA LEU A 156 0.44 17.13 -19.60
C LEU A 156 1.84 16.51 -19.60
N LEU A 157 2.41 16.25 -18.43
CA LEU A 157 3.78 15.69 -18.31
C LEU A 157 3.85 14.25 -18.84
N ASN A 158 2.86 13.44 -18.49
CA ASN A 158 2.79 12.06 -18.91
C ASN A 158 1.37 11.70 -19.34
N ILE A 159 1.23 10.97 -20.45
CA ILE A 159 -0.05 10.41 -20.85
C ILE A 159 -0.44 9.32 -19.85
N PRO A 160 -1.63 9.39 -19.22
CA PRO A 160 -2.01 8.44 -18.20
C PRO A 160 -2.19 7.02 -18.76
N GLN A 161 -1.53 6.06 -18.15
CA GLN A 161 -1.57 4.65 -18.52
C GLN A 161 -2.08 3.79 -17.37
N ILE A 162 -2.49 2.56 -17.68
CA ILE A 162 -2.76 1.54 -16.67
C ILE A 162 -1.42 1.18 -16.02
N PRO A 163 -1.27 1.34 -14.69
CA PRO A 163 -0.01 1.03 -14.05
C PRO A 163 0.25 -0.48 -14.02
N GLN A 164 1.51 -0.86 -14.17
CA GLN A 164 1.94 -2.22 -13.86
C GLN A 164 2.04 -2.40 -12.35
N TYR A 165 1.64 -3.57 -11.86
CA TYR A 165 1.71 -3.86 -10.43
C TYR A 165 3.16 -3.91 -9.95
N ASN A 166 3.44 -3.22 -8.85
CA ASN A 166 4.72 -3.26 -8.16
C ASN A 166 4.50 -3.04 -6.63
N HIS A 167 5.55 -3.11 -5.83
CA HIS A 167 5.48 -2.98 -4.37
C HIS A 167 4.80 -1.68 -3.90
N LYS A 168 4.86 -0.58 -4.65
CA LYS A 168 4.24 0.71 -4.29
C LYS A 168 2.71 0.64 -4.19
N TYR A 169 2.09 -0.33 -4.86
CA TYR A 169 0.64 -0.54 -4.80
C TYR A 169 0.20 -1.47 -3.66
N LEU A 170 1.13 -2.01 -2.90
CA LEU A 170 0.78 -2.80 -1.73
C LEU A 170 0.06 -1.93 -0.69
N PRO A 171 -1.03 -2.42 -0.09
CA PRO A 171 -1.87 -1.63 0.82
C PRO A 171 -1.10 -1.01 2.00
N TRP A 172 -0.01 -1.62 2.40
CA TRP A 172 0.80 -1.24 3.55
C TRP A 172 1.98 -0.31 3.21
N PHE A 173 2.32 -0.11 1.93
CA PHE A 173 3.46 0.74 1.54
C PHE A 173 3.39 2.15 2.16
N ASN A 174 2.19 2.75 2.22
CA ASN A 174 2.01 4.05 2.86
C ASN A 174 1.90 3.98 4.39
N VAL A 175 1.73 2.79 4.96
CA VAL A 175 1.74 2.61 6.42
C VAL A 175 3.17 2.68 6.91
N LEU A 176 4.14 2.25 6.13
CA LEU A 176 5.57 2.36 6.46
C LEU A 176 6.05 3.80 6.58
N SER A 177 5.44 4.74 5.84
CA SER A 177 5.80 6.17 5.93
C SER A 177 5.32 6.85 7.22
N ASN A 178 4.41 6.24 7.96
CA ASN A 178 3.76 6.83 9.15
C ASN A 178 4.01 6.04 10.46
N ILE A 179 4.67 4.90 10.37
CA ILE A 179 5.04 4.14 11.56
C ILE A 179 6.47 4.54 11.92
N GLU A 180 6.67 5.03 13.14
CA GLU A 180 7.98 4.97 13.79
C GLU A 180 8.45 3.53 13.63
N TYR A 181 9.46 3.34 12.79
CA TYR A 181 9.84 2.05 12.23
C TYR A 181 10.05 1.05 13.32
N ASN A 182 9.28 0.03 13.22
CA ASN A 182 9.54 -1.17 13.96
C ASN A 182 10.92 -1.70 13.58
N LEU A 183 11.88 -1.52 14.46
CA LEU A 183 13.27 -1.99 14.26
C LEU A 183 13.31 -3.46 13.83
N ALA A 184 12.34 -4.28 14.28
CA ALA A 184 12.20 -5.67 13.93
C ALA A 184 11.91 -5.94 12.43
N TRP A 185 11.44 -4.95 11.66
CA TRP A 185 11.17 -5.11 10.24
C TRP A 185 12.32 -4.66 9.34
N LYS A 186 13.25 -3.87 9.89
CA LYS A 186 14.32 -3.21 9.13
C LYS A 186 15.17 -4.20 8.36
N ASP A 187 15.48 -5.34 8.96
CA ASP A 187 16.34 -6.36 8.35
C ASP A 187 15.65 -7.17 7.25
N PHE A 188 14.31 -7.07 7.17
CA PHE A 188 13.47 -7.79 6.22
C PHE A 188 12.93 -6.89 5.09
N LEU A 189 13.17 -5.57 5.16
CA LEU A 189 12.73 -4.62 4.15
C LEU A 189 13.94 -4.08 3.38
N HIS A 190 14.03 -4.46 2.10
CA HIS A 190 15.01 -3.88 1.20
C HIS A 190 14.80 -2.36 1.10
N LYS A 191 15.86 -1.61 0.82
CA LYS A 191 15.82 -0.12 0.67
C LYS A 191 14.74 0.36 -0.30
N ASP A 192 14.43 -0.44 -1.33
CA ASP A 192 13.39 -0.11 -2.32
C ASP A 192 11.97 -0.14 -1.76
N TYR A 193 11.75 -0.77 -0.62
CA TYR A 193 10.46 -0.82 0.07
C TYR A 193 10.31 0.27 1.13
N LEU A 194 11.38 0.99 1.43
CA LEU A 194 11.34 2.10 2.39
C LEU A 194 10.90 3.39 1.69
N PRO A 195 10.06 4.23 2.31
CA PRO A 195 9.72 5.55 1.78
C PRO A 195 11.00 6.42 1.73
N GLN A 196 11.22 7.06 0.60
CA GLN A 196 12.25 8.10 0.42
C GLN A 196 11.76 9.44 0.95
#